data_ea50d2dd572859ac35443647546bdf28
#
_entry.id   ea50d2dd572859ac35443647546bdf28
#
_cell.length_a   1.000
_cell.length_b   1.000
_cell.length_c   1.000
_cell.angle_alpha   90.00
_cell.angle_beta   90.00
_cell.angle_gamma   90.00
#
_symmetry.space_group_name_H-M   'P 1'
#
loop_
_entity.id
_entity.type
_entity.pdbx_description
1 polymer ?
#
loop_
_entity_poly.entity_id
_entity_poly.type
_entity_poly.pdbx_seq_one_letter_code
_entity_poly.pdbx_strand_id
1 'polypeptide(L)'
;MLPQALQQYRSLEISDPRVPREFYFSRAAYTGRSRFRNYGSWQVDFPKADRQFLIGLRRLTNLDAFEAENPLRLTDPNLGRFPFLYTVEVGYMALTQLEVEGLRRYLQAGGFLVVDDFWGTYEFENFQDQFQRILPGYPIVDIPLDHPIFSCFYHVEEIIQVPNVGQGMQGGPTWESDGYYPALKGVYDEHGRLMVVINWNTDLGDAWEWAENPYYPLKFSTYAYQMGVNFIIYAMSH
;
A
#
# COMPACT_ATOMS: atom_id res chain seq x y z
N MET A 1 21.51 -25.04 -5.20
CA MET A 1 20.08 -24.95 -4.83
C MET A 1 19.77 -23.49 -4.53
N LEU A 2 18.83 -22.89 -5.23
CA LEU A 2 18.35 -21.54 -4.92
C LEU A 2 17.69 -21.55 -3.53
N PRO A 3 17.87 -20.50 -2.69
CA PRO A 3 17.23 -20.40 -1.39
C PRO A 3 15.70 -20.56 -1.52
N GLN A 4 15.05 -21.20 -0.55
CA GLN A 4 13.59 -21.43 -0.54
C GLN A 4 12.76 -20.16 -0.77
N ALA A 5 13.24 -19.02 -0.30
CA ALA A 5 12.63 -17.71 -0.57
C ALA A 5 12.52 -17.40 -2.08
N LEU A 6 13.51 -17.79 -2.91
CA LEU A 6 13.46 -17.59 -4.35
C LEU A 6 12.59 -18.62 -5.08
N GLN A 7 12.33 -19.79 -4.49
CA GLN A 7 11.40 -20.77 -5.07
C GLN A 7 9.93 -20.33 -4.95
N GLN A 8 9.56 -19.58 -3.91
CA GLN A 8 8.21 -19.03 -3.73
C GLN A 8 7.89 -17.92 -4.74
N TYR A 9 8.88 -17.18 -5.19
CA TYR A 9 8.72 -16.19 -6.26
C TYR A 9 8.44 -16.82 -7.64
N ARG A 10 8.66 -18.11 -7.83
CA ARG A 10 8.34 -18.79 -9.11
C ARG A 10 6.85 -19.04 -9.34
N SER A 11 6.02 -18.98 -8.31
CA SER A 11 4.57 -19.20 -8.39
C SER A 11 3.73 -17.93 -8.43
N LEU A 12 4.33 -16.74 -8.42
CA LEU A 12 3.63 -15.51 -8.76
C LEU A 12 3.41 -15.55 -10.29
N GLU A 13 2.35 -16.23 -10.71
CA GLU A 13 1.85 -16.06 -12.07
C GLU A 13 1.46 -14.60 -12.21
N ILE A 14 2.16 -13.90 -13.09
CA ILE A 14 1.79 -12.55 -13.52
C ILE A 14 0.36 -12.67 -14.01
N SER A 15 -0.55 -11.88 -13.45
CA SER A 15 -1.89 -11.77 -13.98
C SER A 15 -1.77 -11.53 -15.47
N ASP A 16 -2.42 -12.38 -16.26
CA ASP A 16 -2.28 -12.36 -17.70
C ASP A 16 -2.84 -11.03 -18.24
N PRO A 17 -2.00 -10.10 -18.72
CA PRO A 17 -2.47 -8.81 -19.22
C PRO A 17 -3.28 -8.94 -20.52
N ARG A 18 -3.57 -10.17 -20.97
CA ARG A 18 -4.43 -10.44 -22.12
C ARG A 18 -5.90 -10.17 -21.85
N VAL A 19 -6.30 -10.02 -20.58
CA VAL A 19 -7.65 -9.53 -20.25
C VAL A 19 -7.56 -8.02 -19.99
N PRO A 20 -7.90 -7.15 -20.94
CA PRO A 20 -7.86 -5.71 -20.71
C PRO A 20 -8.92 -5.32 -19.67
N ARG A 21 -8.47 -4.64 -18.61
CA ARG A 21 -9.29 -4.01 -17.58
C ARG A 21 -8.81 -2.57 -17.40
N GLU A 22 -9.68 -1.71 -16.92
CA GLU A 22 -9.31 -0.32 -16.61
C GLU A 22 -8.34 -0.24 -15.44
N PHE A 23 -8.46 -1.15 -14.48
CA PHE A 23 -7.68 -1.12 -13.25
C PHE A 23 -7.28 -2.52 -12.76
N TYR A 24 -6.08 -2.59 -12.19
CA TYR A 24 -5.54 -3.74 -11.46
C TYR A 24 -5.06 -3.27 -10.10
N PHE A 25 -5.59 -3.83 -9.01
CA PHE A 25 -5.02 -3.61 -7.69
C PHE A 25 -3.70 -4.39 -7.59
N SER A 26 -2.60 -3.68 -7.72
CA SER A 26 -1.28 -4.29 -7.77
C SER A 26 -0.57 -4.17 -6.45
N ARG A 27 -0.07 -5.30 -5.92
CA ARG A 27 0.71 -5.35 -4.67
C ARG A 27 2.19 -5.51 -4.97
N ALA A 28 3.03 -4.65 -4.36
CA ALA A 28 4.48 -4.70 -4.50
C ALA A 28 5.07 -5.88 -3.73
N ALA A 29 5.66 -6.82 -4.45
CA ALA A 29 6.46 -7.89 -3.87
C ALA A 29 7.93 -7.47 -3.83
N TYR A 30 8.44 -7.18 -2.63
CA TYR A 30 9.78 -6.68 -2.38
C TYR A 30 10.61 -7.61 -1.48
N THR A 31 11.93 -7.42 -1.47
CA THR A 31 12.84 -8.10 -0.55
C THR A 31 12.83 -7.42 0.81
N GLY A 32 12.51 -8.17 1.86
CA GLY A 32 12.50 -7.71 3.25
C GLY A 32 13.54 -8.41 4.13
N ARG A 33 13.78 -7.87 5.33
CA ARG A 33 14.68 -8.45 6.35
C ARG A 33 14.04 -9.57 7.16
N SER A 34 12.70 -9.63 7.20
CA SER A 34 11.99 -10.62 8.00
C SER A 34 12.22 -12.04 7.49
N ARG A 35 12.47 -12.96 8.42
CA ARG A 35 12.57 -14.40 8.15
C ARG A 35 11.24 -15.15 8.31
N PHE A 36 10.22 -14.47 8.82
CA PHE A 36 8.88 -15.03 9.05
C PHE A 36 7.93 -14.60 7.96
N ARG A 37 7.20 -15.55 7.37
CA ARG A 37 6.35 -15.36 6.18
C ARG A 37 5.24 -14.32 6.35
N ASN A 38 4.74 -14.14 7.55
CA ASN A 38 3.56 -13.34 7.85
C ASN A 38 3.87 -12.23 8.87
N TYR A 39 5.10 -11.79 8.96
CA TYR A 39 5.50 -10.69 9.82
C TYR A 39 6.62 -9.89 9.16
N GLY A 40 6.41 -8.60 9.04
CA GLY A 40 7.40 -7.71 8.44
C GLY A 40 7.69 -8.02 6.98
N SER A 41 6.67 -8.37 6.18
CA SER A 41 6.84 -8.67 4.75
C SER A 41 5.65 -8.18 3.92
N TRP A 42 5.84 -8.00 2.62
CA TRP A 42 4.79 -7.64 1.69
C TRP A 42 3.59 -8.61 1.65
N GLN A 43 3.73 -9.82 2.24
CA GLN A 43 2.70 -10.87 2.28
C GLN A 43 1.77 -10.77 3.49
N VAL A 44 1.96 -9.80 4.38
CA VAL A 44 1.00 -9.55 5.46
C VAL A 44 -0.35 -9.23 4.83
N ASP A 45 -1.43 -9.81 5.38
CA ASP A 45 -2.83 -9.73 4.92
C ASP A 45 -3.10 -10.25 3.49
N PHE A 46 -2.05 -10.62 2.76
CA PHE A 46 -2.18 -11.15 1.41
C PHE A 46 -2.57 -12.63 1.42
N PRO A 47 -3.51 -13.08 0.58
CA PRO A 47 -4.24 -12.31 -0.45
C PRO A 47 -5.61 -11.79 0.00
N LYS A 48 -6.00 -11.98 1.26
CA LYS A 48 -7.39 -11.76 1.70
C LYS A 48 -7.74 -10.28 1.69
N ALA A 49 -6.86 -9.38 2.18
CA ALA A 49 -7.09 -7.94 2.15
C ALA A 49 -7.34 -7.43 0.72
N ASP A 50 -6.49 -7.83 -0.23
CA ASP A 50 -6.61 -7.43 -1.64
C ASP A 50 -7.94 -7.88 -2.25
N ARG A 51 -8.36 -9.13 -1.98
CA ARG A 51 -9.63 -9.69 -2.46
C ARG A 51 -10.83 -8.95 -1.88
N GLN A 52 -10.83 -8.73 -0.57
CA GLN A 52 -11.91 -8.01 0.10
C GLN A 52 -11.99 -6.56 -0.39
N PHE A 53 -10.85 -5.90 -0.52
CA PHE A 53 -10.81 -4.56 -1.06
C PHE A 53 -11.37 -4.50 -2.49
N LEU A 54 -10.96 -5.41 -3.37
CA LEU A 54 -11.46 -5.50 -4.76
C LEU A 54 -12.97 -5.74 -4.83
N ILE A 55 -13.53 -6.58 -3.95
CA ILE A 55 -14.99 -6.78 -3.86
C ILE A 55 -15.67 -5.46 -3.50
N GLY A 56 -15.14 -4.72 -2.53
CA GLY A 56 -15.65 -3.41 -2.14
C GLY A 56 -15.51 -2.38 -3.26
N LEU A 57 -14.34 -2.24 -3.85
CA LEU A 57 -14.06 -1.31 -4.94
C LEU A 57 -15.06 -1.45 -6.09
N ARG A 58 -15.29 -2.68 -6.55
CA ARG A 58 -16.24 -2.99 -7.65
C ARG A 58 -17.71 -2.73 -7.29
N ARG A 59 -18.06 -2.73 -6.00
CA ARG A 59 -19.40 -2.40 -5.52
C ARG A 59 -19.61 -0.90 -5.29
N LEU A 60 -18.54 -0.21 -4.90
CA LEU A 60 -18.61 1.19 -4.52
C LEU A 60 -18.34 2.14 -5.68
N THR A 61 -17.76 1.63 -6.76
CA THR A 61 -17.41 2.40 -7.96
C THR A 61 -17.91 1.71 -9.22
N ASN A 62 -17.88 2.42 -10.36
CA ASN A 62 -18.14 1.83 -11.69
C ASN A 62 -16.86 1.39 -12.40
N LEU A 63 -15.74 1.34 -11.68
CA LEU A 63 -14.44 1.00 -12.25
C LEU A 63 -14.42 -0.47 -12.70
N ASP A 64 -14.02 -0.73 -13.95
CA ASP A 64 -13.78 -2.09 -14.45
C ASP A 64 -12.45 -2.62 -13.90
N ALA A 65 -12.48 -2.98 -12.62
CA ALA A 65 -11.32 -3.53 -11.95
C ALA A 65 -11.21 -5.06 -12.17
N PHE A 66 -9.99 -5.52 -12.42
CA PHE A 66 -9.69 -6.96 -12.47
C PHE A 66 -10.07 -7.62 -11.14
N GLU A 67 -10.66 -8.82 -11.22
CA GLU A 67 -11.33 -9.46 -10.07
C GLU A 67 -10.39 -10.15 -9.07
N ALA A 68 -9.12 -10.34 -9.43
CA ALA A 68 -8.14 -11.03 -8.60
C ALA A 68 -6.98 -10.12 -8.19
N GLU A 69 -6.27 -10.53 -7.17
CA GLU A 69 -5.04 -9.89 -6.71
C GLU A 69 -3.94 -9.93 -7.78
N ASN A 70 -3.11 -8.90 -7.82
CA ASN A 70 -2.02 -8.76 -8.79
C ASN A 70 -0.68 -8.46 -8.09
N PRO A 71 -0.03 -9.46 -7.47
CA PRO A 71 1.28 -9.25 -6.87
C PRO A 71 2.36 -9.11 -7.96
N LEU A 72 3.13 -8.04 -7.88
CA LEU A 72 4.18 -7.70 -8.86
C LEU A 72 5.53 -7.52 -8.17
N ARG A 73 6.57 -8.10 -8.74
CA ARG A 73 7.94 -7.81 -8.31
C ARG A 73 8.34 -6.41 -8.74
N LEU A 74 9.09 -5.72 -7.89
CA LEU A 74 9.66 -4.42 -8.26
C LEU A 74 10.65 -4.50 -9.45
N THR A 75 11.12 -5.70 -9.77
CA THR A 75 11.99 -6.00 -10.93
C THR A 75 11.24 -6.47 -12.16
N ASP A 76 9.89 -6.54 -12.11
CA ASP A 76 9.10 -7.00 -13.25
C ASP A 76 9.19 -5.99 -14.41
N PRO A 77 9.52 -6.45 -15.62
CA PRO A 77 9.61 -5.57 -16.78
C PRO A 77 8.26 -4.93 -17.18
N ASN A 78 7.14 -5.53 -16.74
CA ASN A 78 5.79 -5.00 -16.97
C ASN A 78 5.28 -4.10 -15.86
N LEU A 79 6.06 -3.84 -14.80
CA LEU A 79 5.62 -3.03 -13.66
C LEU A 79 5.00 -1.69 -14.09
N GLY A 80 5.58 -1.01 -15.06
CA GLY A 80 5.10 0.25 -15.61
C GLY A 80 3.75 0.19 -16.37
N ARG A 81 3.16 -0.99 -16.56
CA ARG A 81 1.82 -1.14 -17.17
C ARG A 81 0.69 -0.93 -16.16
N PHE A 82 1.02 -0.93 -14.86
CA PHE A 82 0.06 -0.82 -13.77
C PHE A 82 0.27 0.52 -13.08
N PRO A 83 -0.67 1.48 -13.18
CA PRO A 83 -0.47 2.84 -12.67
C PRO A 83 -0.46 2.92 -11.15
N PHE A 84 -1.00 1.91 -10.46
CA PHE A 84 -1.17 1.85 -9.01
C PHE A 84 -0.41 0.68 -8.40
N LEU A 85 0.30 0.93 -7.30
CA LEU A 85 1.03 -0.07 -6.55
C LEU A 85 0.79 0.14 -5.05
N TYR A 86 0.43 -0.93 -4.33
CA TYR A 86 0.23 -0.94 -2.90
C TYR A 86 1.31 -1.77 -2.21
N THR A 87 1.82 -1.31 -1.08
CA THR A 87 2.84 -2.03 -0.29
C THR A 87 2.61 -1.85 1.20
N VAL A 88 2.94 -2.87 1.97
CA VAL A 88 2.82 -2.90 3.43
C VAL A 88 4.14 -3.28 4.09
N GLU A 89 4.24 -3.11 5.42
CA GLU A 89 5.37 -3.57 6.24
C GLU A 89 6.74 -3.04 5.77
N VAL A 90 6.74 -1.83 5.25
CA VAL A 90 7.94 -1.20 4.68
C VAL A 90 9.02 -0.91 5.72
N GLY A 91 8.68 -0.93 7.01
CA GLY A 91 9.62 -0.88 8.12
C GLY A 91 10.64 -2.03 8.10
N TYR A 92 10.34 -3.11 7.40
CA TYR A 92 11.23 -4.26 7.22
C TYR A 92 11.82 -4.39 5.82
N MET A 93 11.65 -3.41 4.97
CA MET A 93 12.23 -3.38 3.63
C MET A 93 13.76 -3.51 3.67
N ALA A 94 14.31 -4.28 2.71
CA ALA A 94 15.74 -4.39 2.44
C ALA A 94 15.94 -4.62 0.93
N LEU A 95 15.65 -3.58 0.16
CA LEU A 95 15.63 -3.65 -1.30
C LEU A 95 17.00 -3.99 -1.88
N THR A 96 17.00 -4.89 -2.84
CA THR A 96 18.15 -5.09 -3.72
C THR A 96 18.34 -3.88 -4.64
N GLN A 97 19.51 -3.75 -5.24
CA GLN A 97 19.77 -2.66 -6.18
C GLN A 97 18.83 -2.69 -7.39
N LEU A 98 18.48 -3.87 -7.88
CA LEU A 98 17.54 -4.02 -9.00
C LEU A 98 16.12 -3.60 -8.64
N GLU A 99 15.68 -3.87 -7.41
CA GLU A 99 14.37 -3.41 -6.91
C GLU A 99 14.33 -1.89 -6.75
N VAL A 100 15.40 -1.29 -6.23
CA VAL A 100 15.53 0.18 -6.15
C VAL A 100 15.42 0.82 -7.53
N GLU A 101 16.13 0.28 -8.52
CA GLU A 101 16.09 0.79 -9.90
C GLU A 101 14.72 0.57 -10.55
N GLY A 102 14.09 -0.59 -10.28
CA GLY A 102 12.75 -0.90 -10.78
C GLY A 102 11.70 0.07 -10.25
N LEU A 103 11.66 0.29 -8.93
CA LEU A 103 10.71 1.20 -8.30
C LEU A 103 10.98 2.66 -8.69
N ARG A 104 12.24 3.06 -8.81
CA ARG A 104 12.61 4.40 -9.31
C ARG A 104 12.03 4.64 -10.70
N ARG A 105 12.29 3.73 -11.65
CA ARG A 105 11.75 3.83 -13.01
C ARG A 105 10.23 3.90 -13.03
N TYR A 106 9.58 3.09 -12.19
CA TYR A 106 8.13 3.07 -12.05
C TYR A 106 7.58 4.43 -11.64
N LEU A 107 8.10 5.02 -10.58
CA LEU A 107 7.65 6.32 -10.06
C LEU A 107 7.93 7.46 -11.05
N GLN A 108 9.11 7.48 -11.66
CA GLN A 108 9.51 8.48 -12.66
C GLN A 108 8.70 8.38 -13.95
N ALA A 109 8.19 7.18 -14.29
CA ALA A 109 7.35 6.96 -15.45
C ALA A 109 5.85 7.29 -15.23
N GLY A 110 5.49 7.81 -14.05
CA GLY A 110 4.10 8.18 -13.74
C GLY A 110 3.37 7.22 -12.80
N GLY A 111 4.05 6.17 -12.30
CA GLY A 111 3.46 5.25 -11.34
C GLY A 111 3.12 5.93 -10.02
N PHE A 112 2.12 5.38 -9.32
CA PHE A 112 1.64 5.83 -8.02
C PHE A 112 1.80 4.73 -6.98
N LEU A 113 2.47 5.03 -5.86
CA LEU A 113 2.72 4.07 -4.78
C LEU A 113 1.94 4.46 -3.53
N VAL A 114 1.22 3.50 -2.97
CA VAL A 114 0.62 3.60 -1.62
C VAL A 114 1.40 2.71 -0.67
N VAL A 115 1.89 3.30 0.41
CA VAL A 115 2.60 2.65 1.52
C VAL A 115 1.67 2.61 2.72
N ASP A 116 1.55 1.46 3.36
CA ASP A 116 0.63 1.21 4.46
C ASP A 116 1.24 0.25 5.49
N ASP A 117 0.61 0.10 6.64
CA ASP A 117 0.94 -0.86 7.69
C ASP A 117 2.42 -0.89 8.07
N PHE A 118 2.87 0.19 8.69
CA PHE A 118 4.17 0.26 9.36
C PHE A 118 4.13 1.29 10.48
N TRP A 119 4.90 1.09 11.55
CA TRP A 119 4.63 1.72 12.82
C TRP A 119 5.87 2.29 13.51
N GLY A 120 5.67 3.46 14.10
CA GLY A 120 6.65 4.08 14.98
C GLY A 120 7.89 4.62 14.26
N THR A 121 8.80 5.14 15.07
CA THR A 121 9.99 5.84 14.59
C THR A 121 10.98 4.91 13.89
N TYR A 122 11.21 3.72 14.46
CA TYR A 122 12.21 2.79 13.92
C TYR A 122 11.88 2.30 12.51
N GLU A 123 10.61 1.94 12.28
CA GLU A 123 10.17 1.46 10.97
C GLU A 123 10.15 2.58 9.95
N PHE A 124 9.77 3.79 10.39
CA PHE A 124 9.82 4.97 9.53
C PHE A 124 11.25 5.33 9.09
N GLU A 125 12.22 5.28 10.00
CA GLU A 125 13.62 5.51 9.69
C GLU A 125 14.15 4.49 8.66
N ASN A 126 13.84 3.18 8.85
CA ASN A 126 14.23 2.18 7.87
C ASN A 126 13.57 2.41 6.50
N PHE A 127 12.29 2.74 6.47
CA PHE A 127 11.61 3.08 5.23
C PHE A 127 12.25 4.29 4.55
N GLN A 128 12.53 5.35 5.31
CA GLN A 128 13.16 6.56 4.81
C GLN A 128 14.54 6.27 4.20
N ASP A 129 15.36 5.45 4.86
CA ASP A 129 16.66 5.03 4.34
C ASP A 129 16.53 4.27 3.01
N GLN A 130 15.58 3.34 2.91
CA GLN A 130 15.33 2.63 1.65
C GLN A 130 14.79 3.60 0.57
N PHE A 131 13.90 4.52 0.96
CA PHE A 131 13.30 5.47 0.04
C PHE A 131 14.32 6.48 -0.52
N GLN A 132 15.27 6.93 0.27
CA GLN A 132 16.37 7.78 -0.20
C GLN A 132 17.28 7.08 -1.24
N ARG A 133 17.33 5.76 -1.25
CA ARG A 133 18.01 5.02 -2.33
C ARG A 133 17.18 5.00 -3.61
N ILE A 134 15.85 5.04 -3.51
CA ILE A 134 14.93 5.06 -4.66
C ILE A 134 14.93 6.44 -5.30
N LEU A 135 14.61 7.48 -4.52
CA LEU A 135 14.50 8.88 -4.96
C LEU A 135 15.36 9.78 -4.07
N PRO A 136 16.68 9.88 -4.34
CA PRO A 136 17.57 10.73 -3.55
C PRO A 136 17.15 12.20 -3.62
N GLY A 137 17.05 12.84 -2.45
CA GLY A 137 16.75 14.27 -2.35
C GLY A 137 15.27 14.64 -2.43
N TYR A 138 14.37 13.69 -2.66
CA TYR A 138 12.93 13.95 -2.60
C TYR A 138 12.45 13.91 -1.13
N PRO A 139 11.86 15.01 -0.63
CA PRO A 139 11.39 15.08 0.76
C PRO A 139 10.08 14.30 0.93
N ILE A 140 9.94 13.66 2.11
CA ILE A 140 8.67 13.16 2.60
C ILE A 140 8.02 14.28 3.40
N VAL A 141 6.81 14.71 3.00
CA VAL A 141 6.08 15.83 3.60
C VAL A 141 4.69 15.40 4.07
N ASP A 142 4.09 16.11 5.01
CA ASP A 142 2.71 15.86 5.42
C ASP A 142 1.74 16.29 4.31
N ILE A 143 0.70 15.49 4.07
CA ILE A 143 -0.40 15.83 3.17
C ILE A 143 -1.51 16.48 4.02
N PRO A 144 -1.84 17.75 3.78
CA PRO A 144 -2.87 18.43 4.56
C PRO A 144 -4.28 17.95 4.18
N LEU A 145 -5.26 18.09 5.09
CA LEU A 145 -6.63 17.60 4.91
C LEU A 145 -7.41 18.28 3.77
N ASP A 146 -6.99 19.44 3.32
CA ASP A 146 -7.55 20.15 2.16
C ASP A 146 -6.99 19.65 0.81
N HIS A 147 -6.04 18.70 0.83
CA HIS A 147 -5.51 18.10 -0.38
C HIS A 147 -6.61 17.29 -1.11
N PRO A 148 -6.68 17.35 -2.47
CA PRO A 148 -7.69 16.64 -3.25
C PRO A 148 -7.83 15.15 -2.97
N ILE A 149 -6.79 14.48 -2.50
CA ILE A 149 -6.82 13.06 -2.17
C ILE A 149 -7.85 12.70 -1.07
N PHE A 150 -8.21 13.66 -0.21
CA PHE A 150 -9.25 13.46 0.81
C PHE A 150 -10.67 13.74 0.30
N SER A 151 -10.83 14.15 -0.97
CA SER A 151 -12.16 14.55 -1.48
C SER A 151 -12.41 14.21 -2.95
N CYS A 152 -11.47 13.52 -3.63
CA CYS A 152 -11.61 13.23 -5.07
C CYS A 152 -12.74 12.25 -5.39
N PHE A 153 -13.19 11.42 -4.44
CA PHE A 153 -14.36 10.56 -4.56
C PHE A 153 -15.21 10.57 -3.28
N TYR A 154 -14.64 10.19 -2.15
CA TYR A 154 -15.23 10.31 -0.82
C TYR A 154 -14.66 11.53 -0.11
N HIS A 155 -15.52 12.28 0.59
CA HIS A 155 -15.07 13.37 1.45
C HIS A 155 -14.65 12.80 2.81
N VAL A 156 -13.38 12.93 3.14
CA VAL A 156 -12.78 12.45 4.40
C VAL A 156 -12.28 13.65 5.18
N GLU A 157 -12.82 13.87 6.37
CA GLU A 157 -12.58 15.07 7.19
C GLU A 157 -11.46 14.91 8.22
N GLU A 158 -11.05 13.65 8.50
CA GLU A 158 -10.02 13.36 9.50
C GLU A 158 -9.18 12.14 9.12
N ILE A 159 -7.94 12.08 9.63
CA ILE A 159 -7.10 10.89 9.50
C ILE A 159 -7.37 9.99 10.70
N ILE A 160 -7.97 8.83 10.45
CA ILE A 160 -8.27 7.84 11.48
C ILE A 160 -7.13 6.84 11.60
N GLN A 161 -6.64 6.64 12.81
CA GLN A 161 -5.71 5.56 13.10
C GLN A 161 -6.45 4.22 13.10
N VAL A 162 -6.18 3.40 12.10
CA VAL A 162 -6.73 2.05 11.96
C VAL A 162 -5.78 1.08 12.64
N PRO A 163 -6.22 0.37 13.69
CA PRO A 163 -5.39 -0.60 14.39
C PRO A 163 -5.35 -1.94 13.66
N ASN A 164 -4.38 -2.79 14.01
CA ASN A 164 -4.42 -4.20 13.63
C ASN A 164 -5.69 -4.89 14.14
N VAL A 165 -6.02 -6.04 13.56
CA VAL A 165 -7.24 -6.79 13.86
C VAL A 165 -7.39 -7.12 15.35
N GLY A 166 -6.31 -7.53 16.00
CA GLY A 166 -6.34 -7.91 17.42
C GLY A 166 -6.74 -6.77 18.33
N GLN A 167 -6.13 -5.61 18.15
CA GLN A 167 -6.43 -4.40 18.91
C GLN A 167 -7.81 -3.84 18.54
N GLY A 168 -8.15 -3.84 17.27
CA GLY A 168 -9.45 -3.37 16.78
C GLY A 168 -10.62 -4.13 17.38
N MET A 169 -10.58 -5.45 17.40
CA MET A 169 -11.64 -6.31 17.96
C MET A 169 -11.72 -6.26 19.49
N GLN A 170 -10.60 -6.05 20.17
CA GLN A 170 -10.57 -6.01 21.64
C GLN A 170 -10.86 -4.62 22.22
N GLY A 171 -10.96 -3.59 21.38
CA GLY A 171 -11.11 -2.20 21.84
C GLY A 171 -9.85 -1.68 22.56
N GLY A 172 -8.70 -2.19 22.18
CA GLY A 172 -7.40 -1.82 22.70
C GLY A 172 -6.90 -0.47 22.15
N PRO A 173 -5.61 -0.15 22.38
CA PRO A 173 -4.99 1.02 21.78
C PRO A 173 -5.00 0.86 20.25
N THR A 174 -5.07 2.00 19.53
CA THR A 174 -5.06 2.00 18.07
C THR A 174 -3.66 2.03 17.47
N TRP A 175 -2.63 2.12 18.30
CA TRP A 175 -1.23 2.27 17.88
C TRP A 175 -0.40 1.04 18.22
N GLU A 176 0.68 0.86 17.48
CA GLU A 176 1.78 -0.07 17.75
C GLU A 176 3.07 0.68 18.01
N SER A 177 4.00 0.05 18.73
CA SER A 177 5.30 0.62 19.07
C SER A 177 5.16 2.02 19.70
N ASP A 178 5.86 3.01 19.17
CA ASP A 178 5.75 4.43 19.52
C ASP A 178 4.93 5.25 18.50
N GLY A 179 4.13 4.56 17.65
CA GLY A 179 3.30 5.16 16.59
C GLY A 179 1.97 5.74 17.08
N TYR A 180 1.99 6.63 18.07
CA TYR A 180 0.79 7.12 18.76
C TYR A 180 -0.18 7.92 17.89
N TYR A 181 0.29 8.52 16.81
CA TYR A 181 -0.52 9.40 15.96
C TYR A 181 -0.40 8.98 14.49
N PRO A 182 -1.54 8.81 13.78
CA PRO A 182 -1.52 8.53 12.36
C PRO A 182 -1.13 9.80 11.58
N ALA A 183 -0.49 9.59 10.43
CA ALA A 183 -0.20 10.69 9.50
C ALA A 183 -0.29 10.20 8.06
N LEU A 184 -0.90 11.00 7.20
CA LEU A 184 -0.79 10.81 5.76
C LEU A 184 0.35 11.70 5.25
N LYS A 185 1.38 11.07 4.70
CA LYS A 185 2.53 11.77 4.14
C LYS A 185 2.64 11.49 2.65
N GLY A 186 3.38 12.33 1.95
CA GLY A 186 3.53 12.20 0.51
C GLY A 186 4.91 12.58 0.00
N VAL A 187 5.19 12.13 -1.22
CA VAL A 187 6.34 12.55 -2.00
C VAL A 187 5.85 13.06 -3.35
N TYR A 188 6.28 14.25 -3.69
CA TYR A 188 5.90 14.94 -4.94
C TYR A 188 7.07 14.98 -5.91
N ASP A 189 6.77 14.92 -7.20
CA ASP A 189 7.77 15.19 -8.23
C ASP A 189 8.01 16.70 -8.42
N GLU A 190 8.92 17.04 -9.32
CA GLU A 190 9.29 18.42 -9.64
C GLU A 190 8.16 19.24 -10.29
N HIS A 191 7.10 18.57 -10.75
CA HIS A 191 5.90 19.21 -11.33
C HIS A 191 4.76 19.34 -10.32
N GLY A 192 4.97 18.89 -9.08
CA GLY A 192 3.96 18.89 -8.02
C GLY A 192 2.97 17.71 -8.08
N ARG A 193 3.24 16.67 -8.89
CA ARG A 193 2.45 15.44 -8.90
C ARG A 193 2.80 14.60 -7.68
N LEU A 194 1.79 14.19 -6.93
CA LEU A 194 1.96 13.25 -5.82
C LEU A 194 2.28 11.86 -6.39
N MET A 195 3.48 11.37 -6.12
CA MET A 195 3.96 10.05 -6.58
C MET A 195 3.77 8.96 -5.56
N VAL A 196 3.91 9.30 -4.28
CA VAL A 196 3.85 8.34 -3.18
C VAL A 196 2.96 8.87 -2.09
N VAL A 197 2.04 8.04 -1.63
CA VAL A 197 1.25 8.25 -0.41
C VAL A 197 1.73 7.29 0.65
N ILE A 198 1.91 7.79 1.85
CA ILE A 198 2.44 7.05 2.98
C ILE A 198 1.46 7.16 4.14
N ASN A 199 0.74 6.07 4.40
CA ASN A 199 -0.08 5.90 5.60
C ASN A 199 0.82 5.45 6.75
N TRP A 200 1.28 6.38 7.55
CA TRP A 200 2.14 6.07 8.67
C TRP A 200 1.33 5.89 9.95
N ASN A 201 1.64 4.86 10.73
CA ASN A 201 0.96 4.48 11.97
C ASN A 201 -0.52 4.14 11.76
N THR A 202 -0.82 3.35 10.76
CA THR A 202 -2.18 2.88 10.47
C THR A 202 -2.11 1.61 9.61
N ASP A 203 -3.16 0.80 9.62
CA ASP A 203 -3.26 -0.48 8.94
C ASP A 203 -4.60 -0.57 8.19
N LEU A 204 -4.61 -0.07 6.95
CA LEU A 204 -5.80 -0.18 6.10
C LEU A 204 -6.01 -1.62 5.62
N GLY A 205 -4.92 -2.40 5.51
CA GLY A 205 -4.93 -3.79 5.07
C GLY A 205 -5.79 -4.66 5.97
N ASP A 206 -5.58 -4.61 7.28
CA ASP A 206 -6.40 -5.33 8.27
C ASP A 206 -7.87 -4.88 8.25
N ALA A 207 -8.12 -3.58 8.05
CA ALA A 207 -9.48 -3.08 7.97
C ALA A 207 -10.23 -3.58 6.72
N TRP A 208 -9.54 -3.85 5.62
CA TRP A 208 -10.12 -4.52 4.44
C TRP A 208 -10.27 -6.02 4.68
N GLU A 209 -9.22 -6.67 5.21
CA GLU A 209 -9.20 -8.11 5.45
C GLU A 209 -10.35 -8.57 6.36
N TRP A 210 -10.65 -7.77 7.38
CA TRP A 210 -11.62 -8.10 8.42
C TRP A 210 -12.95 -7.32 8.32
N ALA A 211 -13.18 -6.62 7.21
CA ALA A 211 -14.39 -5.82 6.99
C ALA A 211 -15.70 -6.60 7.14
N GLU A 212 -15.70 -7.91 6.86
CA GLU A 212 -16.86 -8.78 7.00
C GLU A 212 -17.07 -9.30 8.44
N ASN A 213 -16.07 -9.14 9.31
CA ASN A 213 -16.16 -9.65 10.66
C ASN A 213 -17.01 -8.71 11.53
N PRO A 214 -18.13 -9.22 12.14
CA PRO A 214 -19.02 -8.37 12.92
C PRO A 214 -18.39 -7.79 14.20
N TYR A 215 -17.25 -8.32 14.63
CA TYR A 215 -16.51 -7.82 15.79
C TYR A 215 -15.44 -6.77 15.41
N TYR A 216 -15.11 -6.61 14.13
CA TYR A 216 -14.21 -5.57 13.69
C TYR A 216 -14.99 -4.25 13.54
N PRO A 217 -14.54 -3.14 14.18
CA PRO A 217 -15.32 -1.91 14.22
C PRO A 217 -15.53 -1.29 12.84
N LEU A 218 -16.79 -1.11 12.45
CA LEU A 218 -17.20 -0.58 11.15
C LEU A 218 -16.54 0.76 10.78
N LYS A 219 -16.26 1.61 11.78
CA LYS A 219 -15.61 2.92 11.53
C LYS A 219 -14.24 2.78 10.84
N PHE A 220 -13.47 1.76 11.21
CA PHE A 220 -12.16 1.51 10.62
C PHE A 220 -12.28 0.98 9.18
N SER A 221 -13.15 -0.01 8.95
CA SER A 221 -13.41 -0.51 7.60
C SER A 221 -13.97 0.58 6.68
N THR A 222 -14.91 1.40 7.18
CA THR A 222 -15.47 2.51 6.41
C THR A 222 -14.37 3.48 5.97
N TYR A 223 -13.54 3.95 6.91
CA TYR A 223 -12.43 4.86 6.61
C TYR A 223 -11.44 4.23 5.62
N ALA A 224 -11.05 2.98 5.86
CA ALA A 224 -10.08 2.29 5.01
C ALA A 224 -10.58 2.13 3.57
N TYR A 225 -11.87 1.80 3.37
CA TYR A 225 -12.46 1.75 2.03
C TYR A 225 -12.54 3.14 1.39
N GLN A 226 -12.94 4.17 2.12
CA GLN A 226 -13.00 5.53 1.61
C GLN A 226 -11.63 6.02 1.14
N MET A 227 -10.60 5.84 1.97
CA MET A 227 -9.23 6.24 1.61
C MET A 227 -8.66 5.39 0.47
N GLY A 228 -8.85 4.06 0.51
CA GLY A 228 -8.38 3.18 -0.57
C GLY A 228 -9.00 3.53 -1.92
N VAL A 229 -10.31 3.82 -1.96
CA VAL A 229 -10.98 4.28 -3.19
C VAL A 229 -10.43 5.64 -3.63
N ASN A 230 -10.27 6.58 -2.71
CA ASN A 230 -9.70 7.89 -3.02
C ASN A 230 -8.28 7.77 -3.61
N PHE A 231 -7.42 6.90 -3.06
CA PHE A 231 -6.07 6.68 -3.59
C PHE A 231 -6.10 6.19 -5.05
N ILE A 232 -7.01 5.26 -5.37
CA ILE A 232 -7.13 4.73 -6.72
C ILE A 232 -7.67 5.79 -7.68
N ILE A 233 -8.74 6.47 -7.31
CA ILE A 233 -9.34 7.51 -8.17
C ILE A 233 -8.33 8.66 -8.38
N TYR A 234 -7.61 9.05 -7.33
CA TYR A 234 -6.54 10.05 -7.45
C TYR A 234 -5.44 9.58 -8.42
N ALA A 235 -4.94 8.35 -8.26
CA ALA A 235 -3.90 7.79 -9.12
C ALA A 235 -4.31 7.69 -10.61
N MET A 236 -5.59 7.49 -10.89
CA MET A 236 -6.11 7.36 -12.25
C MET A 236 -6.49 8.69 -12.90
N SER A 237 -6.57 9.78 -12.14
CA SER A 237 -7.05 11.09 -12.63
C SER A 237 -5.99 12.20 -12.58
N HIS A 238 -4.83 11.96 -12.01
CA HIS A 238 -3.72 12.90 -11.83
C HIS A 238 -2.40 12.26 -12.24
#